data_28deac409a0f5afbeee99d52847dd4e2
#
_entry.id   28deac409a0f5afbeee99d52847dd4e2
#
_cell.length_a   1.000
_cell.length_b   1.000
_cell.length_c   1.000
_cell.angle_alpha   90.00
_cell.angle_beta   90.00
_cell.angle_gamma   90.00
#
_symmetry.space_group_name_H-M   'P 1'
#
loop_
_entity.id
_entity.type
_entity.pdbx_description
1 polymer ?
#
loop_
_entity_poly.entity_id
_entity_poly.type
_entity_poly.pdbx_seq_one_letter_code
_entity_poly.pdbx_strand_id
1 'polypeptide(L)'
;MNSLAEELWDEWLVHPAEDPVQAEAECAGLLAGLAPGRGRDPLHIGTSRLWAVRRLFRLWRRTPWAGRWSLADALSVPQDMKGRVRIRLPDDLPATLESYGAGLLEAASLAASHWSWLRGLWGGCGGLYVPRSGYYLVLRVSSPTAAAILKGLLPRTRIAWQRRLLHGTHEMILRDQQKIVTFLSKLGLTGISLRLEDMAIMRSMRDRANRIRNCDTANIKRTLKVAEEQMALALKIRDAGLVERLPPA
;
A
#
# COMPACT_ATOMS: atom_id res chain seq x y z
N MET A 1 16.39 -11.12 8.26
CA MET A 1 15.10 -11.11 7.53
C MET A 1 14.89 -9.69 7.05
N ASN A 2 14.80 -9.49 5.74
CA ASN A 2 14.48 -8.19 5.17
C ASN A 2 13.10 -7.72 5.66
N SER A 3 12.94 -6.42 5.82
CA SER A 3 11.61 -5.88 6.14
C SER A 3 10.67 -6.10 4.95
N LEU A 4 9.37 -6.25 5.21
CA LEU A 4 8.37 -6.39 4.13
C LEU A 4 8.44 -5.22 3.12
N ALA A 5 8.86 -4.04 3.59
CA ALA A 5 9.05 -2.89 2.72
C ALA A 5 10.28 -3.04 1.80
N GLU A 6 11.36 -3.63 2.28
CA GLU A 6 12.53 -3.93 1.44
C GLU A 6 12.19 -4.97 0.38
N GLU A 7 11.56 -6.09 0.78
CA GLU A 7 11.12 -7.13 -0.15
C GLU A 7 10.22 -6.56 -1.26
N LEU A 8 9.28 -5.68 -0.90
CA LEU A 8 8.38 -5.03 -1.84
C LEU A 8 9.12 -4.16 -2.86
N TRP A 9 10.09 -3.34 -2.41
CA TRP A 9 10.83 -2.47 -3.31
C TRP A 9 11.82 -3.25 -4.16
N ASP A 10 12.37 -4.36 -3.64
CA ASP A 10 13.21 -5.28 -4.41
C ASP A 10 12.42 -5.95 -5.53
N GLU A 11 11.22 -6.49 -5.23
CA GLU A 11 10.34 -7.07 -6.26
C GLU A 11 9.93 -6.04 -7.31
N TRP A 12 9.53 -4.83 -6.89
CA TRP A 12 9.18 -3.77 -7.81
C TRP A 12 10.34 -3.35 -8.71
N LEU A 13 11.55 -3.25 -8.15
CA LEU A 13 12.75 -2.86 -8.88
C LEU A 13 13.11 -3.87 -9.98
N VAL A 14 12.98 -5.17 -9.71
CA VAL A 14 13.34 -6.24 -10.65
C VAL A 14 12.22 -6.63 -11.60
N HIS A 15 11.01 -6.09 -11.41
CA HIS A 15 9.85 -6.40 -12.27
C HIS A 15 10.23 -6.27 -13.76
N PRO A 16 9.85 -7.24 -14.61
CA PRO A 16 10.16 -7.19 -16.04
C PRO A 16 9.67 -5.90 -16.70
N ALA A 17 10.45 -5.39 -17.65
CA ALA A 17 10.14 -4.17 -18.41
C ALA A 17 10.49 -4.38 -19.90
N GLU A 18 10.10 -5.54 -20.42
CA GLU A 18 10.50 -5.96 -21.77
C GLU A 18 9.64 -5.33 -22.87
N ASP A 19 8.36 -5.17 -22.60
CA ASP A 19 7.42 -4.53 -23.52
C ASP A 19 7.61 -3.00 -23.51
N PRO A 20 8.00 -2.37 -24.65
CA PRO A 20 8.22 -0.94 -24.73
C PRO A 20 7.00 -0.10 -24.35
N VAL A 21 5.78 -0.51 -24.72
CA VAL A 21 4.54 0.20 -24.40
C VAL A 21 4.28 0.21 -22.89
N GLN A 22 4.48 -0.93 -22.26
CA GLN A 22 4.35 -1.01 -20.81
C GLN A 22 5.48 -0.26 -20.08
N ALA A 23 6.70 -0.29 -20.60
CA ALA A 23 7.83 0.45 -20.06
C ALA A 23 7.61 1.96 -20.16
N GLU A 24 7.08 2.46 -21.26
CA GLU A 24 6.71 3.86 -21.43
C GLU A 24 5.61 4.26 -20.45
N ALA A 25 4.55 3.47 -20.33
CA ALA A 25 3.47 3.70 -19.38
C ALA A 25 3.99 3.76 -17.94
N GLU A 26 4.82 2.80 -17.53
CA GLU A 26 5.39 2.77 -16.19
C GLU A 26 6.32 3.96 -15.95
N CYS A 27 7.13 4.33 -16.94
CA CYS A 27 8.01 5.48 -16.87
C CYS A 27 7.21 6.78 -16.70
N ALA A 28 6.15 6.97 -17.50
CA ALA A 28 5.25 8.12 -17.39
C ALA A 28 4.58 8.19 -16.00
N GLY A 29 4.08 7.06 -15.50
CA GLY A 29 3.50 6.97 -14.18
C GLY A 29 4.50 7.29 -13.06
N LEU A 30 5.73 6.78 -13.18
CA LEU A 30 6.79 7.04 -12.20
C LEU A 30 7.15 8.54 -12.14
N LEU A 31 7.33 9.17 -13.29
CA LEU A 31 7.59 10.62 -13.36
C LEU A 31 6.43 11.42 -12.78
N ALA A 32 5.19 11.04 -13.10
CA ALA A 32 3.99 11.68 -12.55
C ALA A 32 3.85 11.52 -11.03
N GLY A 33 4.37 10.42 -10.47
CA GLY A 33 4.37 10.14 -9.02
C GLY A 33 5.48 10.85 -8.25
N LEU A 34 6.55 11.28 -8.90
CA LEU A 34 7.63 12.00 -8.24
C LEU A 34 7.20 13.43 -7.87
N ALA A 35 7.63 13.87 -6.69
CA ALA A 35 7.27 15.20 -6.22
C ALA A 35 7.96 16.29 -7.07
N PRO A 36 7.27 17.39 -7.38
CA PRO A 36 7.91 18.55 -8.00
C PRO A 36 9.06 19.06 -7.14
N GLY A 37 10.05 19.67 -7.78
CA GLY A 37 11.17 20.31 -7.11
C GLY A 37 10.75 21.49 -6.23
N ARG A 38 11.70 22.06 -5.48
CA ARG A 38 11.45 23.29 -4.75
C ARG A 38 11.12 24.41 -5.75
N GLY A 39 10.07 25.18 -5.46
CA GLY A 39 9.65 26.31 -6.31
C GLY A 39 8.52 25.96 -7.29
N ARG A 40 7.94 24.77 -7.24
CA ARG A 40 6.86 24.32 -8.16
C ARG A 40 7.23 24.34 -9.65
N ASP A 41 8.52 24.36 -9.98
CA ASP A 41 8.98 24.27 -11.36
C ASP A 41 8.61 22.86 -11.91
N PRO A 42 7.75 22.77 -12.93
CA PRO A 42 7.31 21.49 -13.50
C PRO A 42 8.46 20.73 -14.17
N LEU A 43 9.53 21.40 -14.53
CA LEU A 43 10.72 20.79 -15.14
C LEU A 43 11.64 20.13 -14.11
N HIS A 44 11.49 20.42 -12.84
CA HIS A 44 12.33 19.85 -11.80
C HIS A 44 11.50 18.92 -10.90
N ILE A 45 11.86 17.65 -10.91
CA ILE A 45 11.33 16.65 -9.99
C ILE A 45 12.43 16.18 -9.04
N GLY A 46 12.04 15.67 -7.87
CA GLY A 46 13.02 15.21 -6.89
C GLY A 46 12.54 14.06 -6.04
N THR A 47 13.47 13.17 -5.72
CA THR A 47 13.18 12.01 -4.88
C THR A 47 14.34 11.66 -3.96
N SER A 48 14.05 11.18 -2.75
CA SER A 48 15.00 10.48 -1.88
C SER A 48 15.00 8.96 -2.09
N ARG A 49 14.13 8.46 -2.97
CA ARG A 49 13.96 7.04 -3.25
C ARG A 49 14.93 6.61 -4.34
N LEU A 50 16.11 6.13 -3.97
CA LEU A 50 17.12 5.70 -4.93
C LEU A 50 16.65 4.55 -5.82
N TRP A 51 15.81 3.66 -5.29
CA TRP A 51 15.20 2.60 -6.11
C TRP A 51 14.32 3.16 -7.24
N ALA A 52 13.60 4.26 -7.01
CA ALA A 52 12.81 4.91 -8.06
C ALA A 52 13.71 5.46 -9.17
N VAL A 53 14.86 6.04 -8.82
CA VAL A 53 15.85 6.50 -9.81
C VAL A 53 16.42 5.32 -10.61
N ARG A 54 16.81 4.23 -9.94
CA ARG A 54 17.32 3.01 -10.62
C ARG A 54 16.27 2.43 -11.59
N ARG A 55 15.00 2.38 -11.15
CA ARG A 55 13.91 1.90 -11.99
C ARG A 55 13.68 2.82 -13.18
N LEU A 56 13.71 4.14 -12.97
CA LEU A 56 13.57 5.14 -14.02
C LEU A 56 14.63 4.94 -15.12
N PHE A 57 15.90 4.75 -14.76
CA PHE A 57 16.96 4.47 -15.74
C PHE A 57 16.74 3.20 -16.55
N ARG A 58 16.22 2.15 -15.92
CA ARG A 58 15.92 0.88 -16.60
C ARG A 58 14.78 1.06 -17.60
N LEU A 59 13.69 1.74 -17.20
CA LEU A 59 12.53 2.00 -18.03
C LEU A 59 12.85 2.96 -19.17
N TRP A 60 13.57 4.05 -18.87
CA TRP A 60 13.90 5.12 -19.80
C TRP A 60 14.50 4.60 -21.10
N ARG A 61 15.46 3.69 -21.01
CA ARG A 61 16.14 3.07 -22.16
C ARG A 61 15.20 2.36 -23.13
N ARG A 62 13.97 2.07 -22.73
CA ARG A 62 12.95 1.37 -23.53
C ARG A 62 11.83 2.28 -24.01
N THR A 63 11.88 3.55 -23.64
CA THR A 63 10.93 4.55 -24.09
C THR A 63 11.43 5.22 -25.36
N PRO A 64 10.52 5.79 -26.19
CA PRO A 64 10.91 6.60 -27.35
C PRO A 64 11.67 7.86 -26.95
N TRP A 65 11.63 8.23 -25.69
CA TRP A 65 12.32 9.42 -25.16
C TRP A 65 13.83 9.23 -25.06
N ALA A 66 14.32 8.01 -24.89
CA ALA A 66 15.75 7.71 -24.73
C ALA A 66 16.60 8.16 -25.93
N GLY A 67 16.03 8.13 -27.14
CA GLY A 67 16.71 8.63 -28.35
C GLY A 67 16.74 10.15 -28.48
N ARG A 68 15.93 10.87 -27.69
CA ARG A 68 15.79 12.33 -27.75
C ARG A 68 16.51 13.03 -26.61
N TRP A 69 16.55 12.41 -25.42
CA TRP A 69 17.10 13.04 -24.21
C TRP A 69 17.93 12.05 -23.38
N SER A 70 19.08 12.53 -22.90
CA SER A 70 19.93 11.78 -21.96
C SER A 70 19.41 11.97 -20.53
N LEU A 71 18.93 10.91 -19.92
CA LEU A 71 18.52 10.95 -18.50
C LEU A 71 19.72 11.15 -17.56
N ALA A 72 20.92 10.70 -17.96
CA ALA A 72 22.13 10.85 -17.16
C ALA A 72 22.52 12.32 -17.00
N ASP A 73 22.38 13.12 -18.08
CA ASP A 73 22.73 14.56 -18.07
C ASP A 73 21.67 15.37 -17.31
N ALA A 74 20.46 14.85 -17.21
CA ALA A 74 19.35 15.46 -16.49
C ALA A 74 19.43 15.24 -14.96
N LEU A 75 20.33 14.36 -14.48
CA LEU A 75 20.38 13.95 -13.09
C LEU A 75 21.37 14.80 -12.28
N SER A 76 20.91 15.35 -11.17
CA SER A 76 21.77 16.00 -10.17
C SER A 76 21.70 15.24 -8.85
N VAL A 77 22.82 14.63 -8.46
CA VAL A 77 22.97 13.87 -7.21
C VAL A 77 23.70 14.74 -6.20
N PRO A 78 23.26 14.82 -4.92
CA PRO A 78 24.00 15.52 -3.87
C PRO A 78 25.40 14.90 -3.68
N GLN A 79 26.41 15.74 -3.48
CA GLN A 79 27.82 15.30 -3.35
C GLN A 79 28.02 14.32 -2.17
N ASP A 80 27.31 14.52 -1.08
CA ASP A 80 27.41 13.70 0.13
C ASP A 80 26.48 12.48 0.11
N MET A 81 25.82 12.22 -1.01
CA MET A 81 24.77 11.16 -1.16
C MET A 81 23.62 11.29 -0.15
N LYS A 82 23.58 12.37 0.62
CA LYS A 82 22.49 12.69 1.55
C LYS A 82 21.55 13.71 0.92
N GLY A 83 20.25 13.46 0.97
CA GLY A 83 19.25 14.35 0.42
C GLY A 83 18.50 13.79 -0.77
N ARG A 84 17.98 14.69 -1.60
CA ARG A 84 17.11 14.32 -2.74
C ARG A 84 17.91 14.40 -4.04
N VAL A 85 17.83 13.34 -4.80
CA VAL A 85 18.22 13.35 -6.21
C VAL A 85 17.25 14.25 -6.97
N ARG A 86 17.76 15.15 -7.79
CA ARG A 86 16.97 16.03 -8.64
C ARG A 86 17.12 15.59 -10.09
N ILE A 87 16.03 15.68 -10.82
CA ILE A 87 15.99 15.36 -12.25
C ILE A 87 15.39 16.57 -12.94
N ARG A 88 16.13 17.18 -13.88
CA ARG A 88 15.61 18.21 -14.75
C ARG A 88 14.98 17.54 -15.97
N LEU A 89 13.68 17.69 -16.13
CA LEU A 89 12.98 17.20 -17.31
C LEU A 89 13.26 18.10 -18.50
N PRO A 90 13.29 17.56 -19.74
CA PRO A 90 13.25 18.35 -20.96
C PRO A 90 11.98 19.20 -21.04
N ASP A 91 12.07 20.36 -21.67
CA ASP A 91 11.00 21.38 -21.65
C ASP A 91 9.67 20.89 -22.25
N ASP A 92 9.71 19.99 -23.23
CA ASP A 92 8.55 19.41 -23.92
C ASP A 92 8.02 18.09 -23.27
N LEU A 93 8.78 17.51 -22.35
CA LEU A 93 8.39 16.24 -21.72
C LEU A 93 7.15 16.37 -20.82
N PRO A 94 6.96 17.43 -20.02
CA PRO A 94 5.73 17.58 -19.21
C PRO A 94 4.46 17.55 -20.05
N ALA A 95 4.42 18.26 -21.18
CA ALA A 95 3.27 18.24 -22.09
C ALA A 95 3.05 16.85 -22.71
N THR A 96 4.13 16.13 -23.04
CA THR A 96 4.07 14.75 -23.52
C THR A 96 3.47 13.81 -22.46
N LEU A 97 3.87 13.95 -21.18
CA LEU A 97 3.35 13.15 -20.08
C LEU A 97 1.86 13.44 -19.81
N GLU A 98 1.45 14.71 -19.93
CA GLU A 98 0.04 15.11 -19.79
C GLU A 98 -0.81 14.52 -20.91
N SER A 99 -0.36 14.62 -22.16
CA SER A 99 -1.03 14.01 -23.32
C SER A 99 -1.12 12.49 -23.19
N TYR A 100 -0.05 11.85 -22.76
CA TYR A 100 -0.05 10.41 -22.50
C TYR A 100 -1.09 10.03 -21.44
N GLY A 101 -1.15 10.76 -20.35
CA GLY A 101 -2.12 10.54 -19.28
C GLY A 101 -3.56 10.77 -19.73
N ALA A 102 -3.82 11.77 -20.56
CA ALA A 102 -5.14 12.01 -21.16
C ALA A 102 -5.58 10.82 -22.04
N GLY A 103 -4.68 10.30 -22.88
CA GLY A 103 -4.95 9.11 -23.70
C GLY A 103 -5.31 7.86 -22.89
N LEU A 104 -4.72 7.69 -21.68
CA LEU A 104 -5.13 6.61 -20.77
C LEU A 104 -6.59 6.75 -20.31
N LEU A 105 -7.09 7.98 -20.17
CA LEU A 105 -8.48 8.21 -19.73
C LEU A 105 -9.49 8.00 -20.86
N GLU A 106 -9.10 8.17 -22.11
CA GLU A 106 -9.95 7.97 -23.29
C GLU A 106 -10.18 6.51 -23.60
N ALA A 107 -9.27 5.61 -23.19
CA ALA A 107 -9.41 4.19 -23.43
C ALA A 107 -10.68 3.61 -22.76
N ALA A 108 -11.43 2.80 -23.48
CA ALA A 108 -12.71 2.26 -23.02
C ALA A 108 -12.57 1.27 -21.84
N SER A 109 -11.43 0.57 -21.74
CA SER A 109 -11.18 -0.43 -20.69
C SER A 109 -9.75 -0.34 -20.15
N LEU A 110 -9.53 -0.91 -18.95
CA LEU A 110 -8.19 -1.01 -18.38
C LEU A 110 -7.36 -2.04 -19.15
N ALA A 111 -6.33 -1.56 -19.82
CA ALA A 111 -5.31 -2.38 -20.48
C ALA A 111 -4.06 -2.54 -19.59
N ALA A 112 -3.10 -3.35 -20.04
CA ALA A 112 -1.81 -3.54 -19.36
C ALA A 112 -1.05 -2.22 -19.13
N SER A 113 -1.14 -1.27 -20.07
CA SER A 113 -0.54 0.06 -19.95
C SER A 113 -1.08 0.87 -18.76
N HIS A 114 -2.37 0.75 -18.43
CA HIS A 114 -2.96 1.44 -17.26
C HIS A 114 -2.36 0.90 -15.95
N TRP A 115 -2.22 -0.42 -15.85
CA TRP A 115 -1.62 -1.04 -14.67
C TRP A 115 -0.13 -0.75 -14.58
N SER A 116 0.57 -0.68 -15.70
CA SER A 116 1.97 -0.25 -15.75
C SER A 116 2.12 1.21 -15.33
N TRP A 117 1.25 2.09 -15.78
CA TRP A 117 1.23 3.48 -15.32
C TRP A 117 0.97 3.60 -13.81
N LEU A 118 -0.02 2.86 -13.30
CA LEU A 118 -0.31 2.80 -11.85
C LEU A 118 0.87 2.22 -11.06
N ARG A 119 1.57 1.21 -11.59
CA ARG A 119 2.79 0.65 -10.99
C ARG A 119 3.89 1.70 -10.89
N GLY A 120 4.13 2.45 -11.95
CA GLY A 120 5.08 3.55 -11.96
C GLY A 120 4.73 4.65 -10.96
N LEU A 121 3.48 5.14 -11.02
CA LEU A 121 2.98 6.14 -10.09
C LEU A 121 3.17 5.70 -8.64
N TRP A 122 2.78 4.45 -8.34
CA TRP A 122 2.94 3.90 -6.99
C TRP A 122 4.41 3.84 -6.57
N GLY A 123 5.32 3.47 -7.44
CA GLY A 123 6.77 3.51 -7.20
C GLY A 123 7.28 4.90 -6.86
N GLY A 124 6.75 5.94 -7.51
CA GLY A 124 7.10 7.34 -7.27
C GLY A 124 6.57 7.91 -5.96
N CYS A 125 5.30 7.67 -5.66
CA CYS A 125 4.58 8.33 -4.56
C CYS A 125 3.86 7.38 -3.58
N GLY A 126 3.87 6.08 -3.84
CA GLY A 126 3.17 5.09 -3.03
C GLY A 126 3.92 4.67 -1.77
N GLY A 127 3.20 4.02 -0.88
CA GLY A 127 3.73 3.38 0.30
C GLY A 127 2.81 2.31 0.83
N LEU A 128 3.38 1.22 1.34
CA LEU A 128 2.70 0.18 2.07
C LEU A 128 3.13 0.25 3.53
N TYR A 129 2.18 0.29 4.43
CA TYR A 129 2.39 0.38 5.87
C TYR A 129 1.78 -0.83 6.55
N VAL A 130 2.51 -1.40 7.51
CA VAL A 130 2.17 -2.64 8.21
C VAL A 130 2.15 -2.39 9.73
N PRO A 131 1.21 -1.59 10.24
CA PRO A 131 1.03 -1.45 11.68
C PRO A 131 0.48 -2.72 12.31
N ARG A 132 0.51 -2.81 13.65
CA ARG A 132 -0.03 -3.97 14.38
C ARG A 132 -1.52 -4.23 14.10
N SER A 133 -2.28 -3.18 13.84
CA SER A 133 -3.74 -3.23 13.65
C SER A 133 -4.20 -3.54 12.22
N GLY A 134 -3.30 -3.69 11.27
CA GLY A 134 -3.70 -3.98 9.88
C GLY A 134 -2.68 -3.50 8.85
N TYR A 135 -3.09 -3.46 7.59
CA TYR A 135 -2.31 -2.92 6.49
C TYR A 135 -3.02 -1.71 5.92
N TYR A 136 -2.27 -0.76 5.39
CA TYR A 136 -2.83 0.24 4.51
C TYR A 136 -1.83 0.64 3.43
N LEU A 137 -2.36 0.89 2.26
CA LEU A 137 -1.62 1.37 1.11
C LEU A 137 -2.04 2.81 0.86
N VAL A 138 -1.06 3.66 0.53
CA VAL A 138 -1.30 5.09 0.27
C VAL A 138 -0.61 5.49 -1.03
N LEU A 139 -1.29 6.31 -1.82
CA LEU A 139 -0.71 7.08 -2.93
C LEU A 139 -0.76 8.56 -2.55
N ARG A 140 0.40 9.24 -2.54
CA ARG A 140 0.51 10.67 -2.21
C ARG A 140 0.95 11.45 -3.43
N VAL A 141 -0.01 12.03 -4.12
CA VAL A 141 0.21 12.72 -5.40
C VAL A 141 0.17 14.23 -5.21
N SER A 142 1.29 14.90 -5.47
CA SER A 142 1.41 16.35 -5.35
C SER A 142 1.12 17.08 -6.67
N SER A 143 1.25 16.40 -7.82
CA SER A 143 0.91 16.95 -9.14
C SER A 143 -0.61 16.96 -9.33
N PRO A 144 -1.24 18.12 -9.63
CA PRO A 144 -2.66 18.20 -9.91
C PRO A 144 -3.07 17.37 -11.14
N THR A 145 -2.25 17.38 -12.19
CA THR A 145 -2.48 16.62 -13.43
C THR A 145 -2.46 15.11 -13.14
N ALA A 146 -1.43 14.62 -12.46
CA ALA A 146 -1.34 13.21 -12.07
C ALA A 146 -2.50 12.80 -11.14
N ALA A 147 -2.93 13.69 -10.25
CA ALA A 147 -4.08 13.45 -9.39
C ALA A 147 -5.40 13.37 -10.18
N ALA A 148 -5.57 14.17 -11.23
CA ALA A 148 -6.73 14.11 -12.11
C ALA A 148 -6.78 12.79 -12.87
N ILE A 149 -5.67 12.36 -13.47
CA ILE A 149 -5.54 11.06 -14.14
C ILE A 149 -5.85 9.93 -13.17
N LEU A 150 -5.24 9.95 -11.98
CA LEU A 150 -5.45 8.92 -10.96
C LEU A 150 -6.93 8.85 -10.52
N LYS A 151 -7.59 10.01 -10.35
CA LYS A 151 -9.03 10.08 -10.01
C LYS A 151 -9.91 9.45 -11.09
N GLY A 152 -9.53 9.55 -12.36
CA GLY A 152 -10.24 8.93 -13.48
C GLY A 152 -9.97 7.41 -13.60
N LEU A 153 -8.75 6.96 -13.29
CA LEU A 153 -8.37 5.55 -13.42
C LEU A 153 -8.83 4.68 -12.24
N LEU A 154 -8.72 5.16 -11.01
CA LEU A 154 -9.03 4.36 -9.81
C LEU A 154 -10.46 3.77 -9.80
N PRO A 155 -11.53 4.48 -10.18
CA PRO A 155 -12.87 3.90 -10.23
C PRO A 155 -12.96 2.70 -11.19
N ARG A 156 -12.20 2.73 -12.28
CA ARG A 156 -12.16 1.64 -13.27
C ARG A 156 -11.54 0.35 -12.72
N THR A 157 -10.71 0.45 -11.68
CA THR A 157 -10.11 -0.72 -10.99
C THR A 157 -11.13 -1.51 -10.18
N ARG A 158 -12.35 -0.98 -9.95
CA ARG A 158 -13.38 -1.52 -9.05
C ARG A 158 -12.91 -1.68 -7.59
N ILE A 159 -11.85 -0.96 -7.23
CA ILE A 159 -11.32 -0.90 -5.86
C ILE A 159 -11.75 0.43 -5.25
N ALA A 160 -12.45 0.39 -4.11
CA ALA A 160 -12.87 1.58 -3.40
C ALA A 160 -11.70 2.19 -2.62
N TRP A 161 -11.35 3.42 -2.95
CA TRP A 161 -10.28 4.19 -2.29
C TRP A 161 -10.88 5.31 -1.45
N GLN A 162 -10.34 5.50 -0.24
CA GLN A 162 -10.59 6.71 0.54
C GLN A 162 -9.73 7.85 -0.03
N ARG A 163 -10.33 9.03 -0.17
CA ARG A 163 -9.66 10.19 -0.76
C ARG A 163 -9.63 11.32 0.25
N ARG A 164 -8.48 11.97 0.39
CA ARG A 164 -8.36 13.21 1.15
C ARG A 164 -7.35 14.15 0.51
N LEU A 165 -7.49 15.44 0.79
CA LEU A 165 -6.51 16.46 0.43
C LEU A 165 -5.83 16.91 1.72
N LEU A 166 -4.50 16.79 1.77
CA LEU A 166 -3.71 17.17 2.93
C LEU A 166 -2.55 18.05 2.48
N HIS A 167 -2.51 19.29 2.92
CA HIS A 167 -1.48 20.28 2.56
C HIS A 167 -1.17 20.35 1.06
N GLY A 168 -2.21 20.36 0.22
CA GLY A 168 -2.08 20.42 -1.25
C GLY A 168 -1.70 19.07 -1.90
N THR A 169 -1.53 17.99 -1.13
CA THR A 169 -1.24 16.66 -1.64
C THR A 169 -2.51 15.82 -1.63
N HIS A 170 -2.83 15.22 -2.77
CA HIS A 170 -3.92 14.25 -2.89
C HIS A 170 -3.48 12.89 -2.34
N GLU A 171 -4.15 12.42 -1.30
CA GLU A 171 -3.92 11.09 -0.76
C GLU A 171 -5.09 10.16 -1.11
N MET A 172 -4.74 9.01 -1.72
CA MET A 172 -5.64 7.88 -1.93
C MET A 172 -5.21 6.76 -1.00
N ILE A 173 -6.12 6.32 -0.13
CA ILE A 173 -5.81 5.36 0.94
C ILE A 173 -6.65 4.11 0.74
N LEU A 174 -6.02 2.96 0.78
CA LEU A 174 -6.65 1.64 0.73
C LEU A 174 -6.36 0.90 2.03
N ARG A 175 -7.41 0.51 2.77
CA ARG A 175 -7.29 -0.16 4.08
C ARG A 175 -7.80 -1.59 4.06
N ASP A 176 -8.61 -1.94 3.07
CA ASP A 176 -9.13 -3.28 2.90
C ASP A 176 -8.00 -4.20 2.43
N GLN A 177 -7.67 -5.19 3.24
CA GLN A 177 -6.55 -6.08 3.01
C GLN A 177 -6.69 -6.88 1.72
N GLN A 178 -7.86 -7.44 1.43
CA GLN A 178 -8.10 -8.20 0.21
C GLN A 178 -7.93 -7.33 -1.03
N LYS A 179 -8.38 -6.09 -0.96
CA LYS A 179 -8.22 -5.11 -2.05
C LYS A 179 -6.78 -4.65 -2.21
N ILE A 180 -6.00 -4.56 -1.11
CA ILE A 180 -4.56 -4.27 -1.18
C ILE A 180 -3.84 -5.40 -1.93
N VAL A 181 -4.09 -6.65 -1.57
CA VAL A 181 -3.54 -7.83 -2.25
C VAL A 181 -3.91 -7.82 -3.73
N THR A 182 -5.20 -7.62 -4.04
CA THR A 182 -5.68 -7.53 -5.43
C THR A 182 -4.98 -6.41 -6.20
N PHE A 183 -4.82 -5.24 -5.60
CA PHE A 183 -4.16 -4.10 -6.24
C PHE A 183 -2.69 -4.40 -6.53
N LEU A 184 -1.93 -4.89 -5.55
CA LEU A 184 -0.52 -5.23 -5.70
C LEU A 184 -0.32 -6.35 -6.74
N SER A 185 -1.17 -7.37 -6.72
CA SER A 185 -1.17 -8.44 -7.73
C SER A 185 -1.41 -7.89 -9.15
N LYS A 186 -2.34 -6.96 -9.31
CA LYS A 186 -2.60 -6.28 -10.59
C LYS A 186 -1.44 -5.37 -11.04
N LEU A 187 -0.67 -4.84 -10.10
CA LEU A 187 0.59 -4.16 -10.41
C LEU A 187 1.72 -5.12 -10.81
N GLY A 188 1.51 -6.44 -10.74
CA GLY A 188 2.51 -7.46 -11.02
C GLY A 188 3.44 -7.78 -9.84
N LEU A 189 3.11 -7.32 -8.64
CA LEU A 189 3.85 -7.57 -7.39
C LEU A 189 3.27 -8.80 -6.68
N THR A 190 3.38 -9.95 -7.31
CA THR A 190 2.73 -11.19 -6.88
C THR A 190 3.38 -11.81 -5.66
N GLY A 191 4.70 -11.73 -5.53
CA GLY A 191 5.42 -12.26 -4.37
C GLY A 191 4.99 -11.57 -3.07
N ILE A 192 4.98 -10.24 -3.08
CA ILE A 192 4.54 -9.47 -1.91
C ILE A 192 3.05 -9.63 -1.63
N SER A 193 2.22 -9.81 -2.68
CA SER A 193 0.79 -10.08 -2.53
C SER A 193 0.54 -11.37 -1.77
N LEU A 194 1.19 -12.46 -2.16
CA LEU A 194 1.11 -13.76 -1.48
C LEU A 194 1.61 -13.66 -0.03
N ARG A 195 2.71 -12.97 0.19
CA ARG A 195 3.26 -12.76 1.53
C ARG A 195 2.28 -12.02 2.45
N LEU A 196 1.56 -11.03 1.93
CA LEU A 196 0.52 -10.33 2.67
C LEU A 196 -0.68 -11.24 2.99
N GLU A 197 -1.06 -12.12 2.08
CA GLU A 197 -2.11 -13.12 2.33
C GLU A 197 -1.71 -14.09 3.44
N ASP A 198 -0.49 -14.64 3.39
CA ASP A 198 0.03 -15.53 4.43
C ASP A 198 0.02 -14.85 5.81
N MET A 199 0.50 -13.61 5.86
CA MET A 199 0.49 -12.82 7.10
C MET A 199 -0.93 -12.58 7.62
N ALA A 200 -1.91 -12.44 6.73
CA ALA A 200 -3.32 -12.27 7.08
C ALA A 200 -3.91 -13.53 7.69
N ILE A 201 -3.67 -14.67 7.06
CA ILE A 201 -4.11 -15.97 7.54
C ILE A 201 -3.55 -16.21 8.93
N MET A 202 -2.24 -16.02 9.11
CA MET A 202 -1.58 -16.20 10.42
C MET A 202 -2.16 -15.27 11.49
N ARG A 203 -2.48 -14.01 11.14
CA ARG A 203 -3.14 -13.08 12.08
C ARG A 203 -4.53 -13.57 12.45
N SER A 204 -5.34 -13.94 11.46
CA SER A 204 -6.69 -14.47 11.69
C SER A 204 -6.69 -15.70 12.60
N MET A 205 -5.74 -16.62 12.40
CA MET A 205 -5.57 -17.81 13.25
C MET A 205 -5.24 -17.43 14.70
N ARG A 206 -4.29 -16.48 14.89
CA ARG A 206 -3.95 -15.99 16.23
C ARG A 206 -5.13 -15.32 16.93
N ASP A 207 -5.87 -14.48 16.20
CA ASP A 207 -7.04 -13.80 16.75
C ASP A 207 -8.15 -14.78 17.13
N ARG A 208 -8.33 -15.83 16.34
CA ARG A 208 -9.27 -16.91 16.64
C ARG A 208 -8.83 -17.67 17.90
N ALA A 209 -7.57 -18.07 17.98
CA ALA A 209 -7.03 -18.78 19.15
C ALA A 209 -7.14 -17.92 20.43
N ASN A 210 -6.84 -16.63 20.34
CA ASN A 210 -7.00 -15.71 21.46
C ASN A 210 -8.46 -15.57 21.91
N ARG A 211 -9.42 -15.49 20.97
CA ARG A 211 -10.85 -15.44 21.30
C ARG A 211 -11.32 -16.69 22.02
N ILE A 212 -10.93 -17.88 21.53
CA ILE A 212 -11.24 -19.16 22.18
C ILE A 212 -10.70 -19.17 23.60
N ARG A 213 -9.40 -18.89 23.77
CA ARG A 213 -8.76 -18.86 25.09
C ARG A 213 -9.43 -17.86 26.05
N ASN A 214 -9.80 -16.67 25.57
CA ASN A 214 -10.47 -15.68 26.40
C ASN A 214 -11.89 -16.13 26.79
N CYS A 215 -12.60 -16.81 25.88
CA CYS A 215 -13.91 -17.38 26.15
C CYS A 215 -13.83 -18.48 27.23
N ASP A 216 -12.90 -19.41 27.07
CA ASP A 216 -12.68 -20.50 28.01
C ASP A 216 -12.29 -19.96 29.41
N THR A 217 -11.38 -18.99 29.46
CA THR A 217 -10.99 -18.33 30.71
C THR A 217 -12.19 -17.65 31.40
N ALA A 218 -13.03 -16.97 30.62
CA ALA A 218 -14.22 -16.31 31.16
C ALA A 218 -15.26 -17.33 31.67
N ASN A 219 -15.42 -18.45 30.96
CA ASN A 219 -16.32 -19.53 31.38
C ASN A 219 -15.83 -20.20 32.67
N ILE A 220 -14.54 -20.53 32.76
CA ILE A 220 -13.93 -21.10 33.98
C ILE A 220 -14.15 -20.16 35.16
N LYS A 221 -13.87 -18.85 35.00
CA LYS A 221 -14.07 -17.86 36.07
C LYS A 221 -15.52 -17.80 36.53
N ARG A 222 -16.51 -17.86 35.60
CA ARG A 222 -17.93 -17.86 35.97
C ARG A 222 -18.29 -19.13 36.73
N THR A 223 -17.84 -20.31 36.26
CA THR A 223 -18.10 -21.59 36.92
C THR A 223 -17.52 -21.60 38.34
N LEU A 224 -16.29 -21.15 38.51
CA LEU A 224 -15.67 -21.04 39.83
C LEU A 224 -16.44 -20.12 40.77
N LYS A 225 -16.84 -18.95 40.28
CA LYS A 225 -17.64 -18.00 41.07
C LYS A 225 -18.97 -18.60 41.54
N VAL A 226 -19.70 -19.27 40.62
CA VAL A 226 -20.96 -19.94 40.97
C VAL A 226 -20.73 -21.08 41.97
N ALA A 227 -19.67 -21.86 41.78
CA ALA A 227 -19.31 -22.92 42.73
C ALA A 227 -18.97 -22.38 44.14
N GLU A 228 -18.23 -21.28 44.22
CA GLU A 228 -17.93 -20.58 45.49
C GLU A 228 -19.21 -20.05 46.16
N GLU A 229 -20.12 -19.46 45.42
CA GLU A 229 -21.42 -18.96 45.90
C GLU A 229 -22.28 -20.12 46.43
N GLN A 230 -22.35 -21.25 45.66
CA GLN A 230 -23.08 -22.44 46.09
C GLN A 230 -22.49 -23.09 47.34
N MET A 231 -21.15 -23.17 47.41
CA MET A 231 -20.46 -23.70 48.55
C MET A 231 -20.70 -22.87 49.81
N ALA A 232 -20.64 -21.52 49.67
CA ALA A 232 -20.94 -20.60 50.75
C ALA A 232 -22.39 -20.75 51.28
N LEU A 233 -23.35 -20.92 50.37
CA LEU A 233 -24.76 -21.21 50.69
C LEU A 233 -24.92 -22.56 51.40
N ALA A 234 -24.31 -23.62 50.91
CA ALA A 234 -24.35 -24.93 51.51
C ALA A 234 -23.79 -24.95 52.95
N LEU A 235 -22.68 -24.24 53.18
CA LEU A 235 -22.10 -24.06 54.51
C LEU A 235 -23.07 -23.33 55.44
N LYS A 236 -23.70 -22.23 55.00
CA LYS A 236 -24.71 -21.51 55.81
C LYS A 236 -25.90 -22.37 56.17
N ILE A 237 -26.42 -23.19 55.27
CA ILE A 237 -27.52 -24.11 55.50
C ILE A 237 -27.13 -25.16 56.54
N ARG A 238 -25.93 -25.71 56.42
CA ARG A 238 -25.38 -26.68 57.39
C ARG A 238 -25.24 -26.09 58.79
N ASP A 239 -24.61 -24.90 58.88
CA ASP A 239 -24.32 -24.24 60.13
C ASP A 239 -25.61 -23.74 60.84
N ALA A 240 -26.66 -23.50 60.08
CA ALA A 240 -28.00 -23.19 60.60
C ALA A 240 -28.84 -24.42 60.99
N GLY A 241 -28.32 -25.65 60.81
CA GLY A 241 -29.05 -26.88 61.11
C GLY A 241 -30.26 -27.19 60.21
N LEU A 242 -30.31 -26.56 59.02
CA LEU A 242 -31.46 -26.66 58.11
C LEU A 242 -31.35 -27.77 57.07
N VAL A 243 -30.35 -28.65 57.19
CA VAL A 243 -30.09 -29.70 56.20
C VAL A 243 -31.28 -30.70 56.13
N GLU A 244 -31.90 -31.04 57.25
CA GLU A 244 -33.05 -31.96 57.30
C GLU A 244 -34.36 -31.37 56.75
N ARG A 245 -34.40 -30.04 56.49
CA ARG A 245 -35.55 -29.36 55.91
C ARG A 245 -35.46 -29.20 54.38
N LEU A 246 -34.39 -29.71 53.78
CA LEU A 246 -34.26 -29.68 52.34
C LEU A 246 -35.13 -30.75 51.69
N PRO A 247 -35.77 -30.48 50.53
CA PRO A 247 -36.52 -31.47 49.80
C PRO A 247 -35.60 -32.63 49.38
N PRO A 248 -36.07 -33.86 49.31
CA PRO A 248 -35.29 -34.95 48.79
C PRO A 248 -34.89 -34.71 47.31
N ALA A 249 -33.70 -35.13 46.91
CA ALA A 249 -33.14 -34.95 45.62
C ALA A 249 -33.89 -35.74 44.53
#